data_63e65b23f5a11e4f6a399ee28dc0c5a5
#
_entry.id   63e65b23f5a11e4f6a399ee28dc0c5a5
#
_cell.length_a   1.000
_cell.length_b   1.000
_cell.length_c   1.000
_cell.angle_alpha   90.00
_cell.angle_beta   90.00
_cell.angle_gamma   90.00
#
_symmetry.space_group_name_H-M   'P 1'
#
loop_
_entity.id
_entity.type
_entity.pdbx_description
1 polymer ?
#
loop_
_entity_poly.entity_id
_entity_poly.type
_entity_poly.pdbx_seq_one_letter_code
_entity_poly.pdbx_strand_id
1 'polypeptide(L)'
;MYGGRPRMAMATSVAAYFDLDGTLLDASSEKTLAAELGKRRPWRIPVGAISWTLGFVGNLLRGRAVYDAARNRGHFSFASWKVLDSYSQRLAKEKLAQRVTDEAKAKLEWHREQGHRLVLVTA
;
A
#
# COMPACT_ATOMS: atom_id res chain seq x y z
N MET A 1 -55.99 11.54 -12.71
CA MET A 1 -54.89 10.74 -13.25
C MET A 1 -53.58 11.34 -12.82
N TYR A 2 -53.06 10.90 -11.69
CA TYR A 2 -51.71 11.26 -11.27
C TYR A 2 -50.84 10.02 -11.45
N GLY A 3 -50.08 10.02 -12.52
CA GLY A 3 -49.04 9.01 -12.78
C GLY A 3 -47.93 9.19 -11.76
N GLY A 4 -47.97 8.38 -10.71
CA GLY A 4 -46.84 8.25 -9.80
C GLY A 4 -45.61 7.74 -10.55
N ARG A 5 -44.61 8.59 -10.73
CA ARG A 5 -43.28 8.14 -11.15
C ARG A 5 -42.82 7.13 -10.13
N PRO A 6 -42.35 5.96 -10.55
CA PRO A 6 -41.72 5.02 -9.60
C PRO A 6 -40.55 5.75 -8.97
N ARG A 7 -40.59 5.92 -7.64
CA ARG A 7 -39.39 6.26 -6.87
C ARG A 7 -38.38 5.18 -7.22
N MET A 8 -37.40 5.52 -8.05
CA MET A 8 -36.18 4.72 -8.14
C MET A 8 -35.64 4.65 -6.71
N ALA A 9 -35.80 3.47 -6.10
CA ALA A 9 -35.10 3.17 -4.88
C ALA A 9 -33.63 3.46 -5.17
N MET A 10 -33.05 4.47 -4.53
CA MET A 10 -31.62 4.70 -4.55
C MET A 10 -31.04 3.41 -3.97
N ALA A 11 -30.52 2.57 -4.85
CA ALA A 11 -29.74 1.42 -4.41
C ALA A 11 -28.60 2.01 -3.59
N THR A 12 -28.65 1.81 -2.28
CA THR A 12 -27.57 2.17 -1.37
C THR A 12 -26.35 1.37 -1.79
N SER A 13 -25.45 1.98 -2.55
CA SER A 13 -24.21 1.34 -2.97
C SER A 13 -23.33 1.22 -1.72
N VAL A 14 -23.16 -0.01 -1.23
CA VAL A 14 -22.25 -0.30 -0.13
C VAL A 14 -20.83 -0.35 -0.67
N ALA A 15 -19.90 0.36 -0.02
CA ALA A 15 -18.47 0.29 -0.28
C ALA A 15 -17.75 -0.39 0.87
N ALA A 16 -16.94 -1.38 0.57
CA ALA A 16 -16.05 -2.06 1.51
C ALA A 16 -14.63 -1.55 1.33
N TYR A 17 -14.04 -1.06 2.40
CA TYR A 17 -12.68 -0.51 2.42
C TYR A 17 -11.73 -1.51 3.03
N PHE A 18 -10.62 -1.76 2.35
CA PHE A 18 -9.59 -2.69 2.79
C PHE A 18 -8.25 -1.99 2.89
N ASP A 19 -7.58 -2.15 4.02
CA ASP A 19 -6.17 -1.80 4.15
C ASP A 19 -5.29 -2.89 3.52
N LEU A 20 -4.15 -2.50 2.98
CA LEU A 20 -3.27 -3.43 2.25
C LEU A 20 -2.33 -4.17 3.21
N ASP A 21 -1.43 -3.42 3.84
CA ASP A 21 -0.34 -3.99 4.63
C ASP A 21 -0.81 -4.45 6.01
N GLY A 22 -0.59 -5.72 6.33
CA GLY A 22 -1.03 -6.32 7.60
C GLY A 22 -2.53 -6.65 7.68
N THR A 23 -3.28 -6.41 6.61
CA THR A 23 -4.72 -6.74 6.52
C THR A 23 -5.00 -7.69 5.37
N LEU A 24 -4.88 -7.23 4.14
CA LEU A 24 -4.98 -8.11 2.96
C LEU A 24 -3.70 -8.93 2.77
N LEU A 25 -2.55 -8.33 3.04
CA LEU A 25 -1.25 -8.99 3.00
C LEU A 25 -0.77 -9.28 4.43
N ASP A 26 -0.24 -10.45 4.65
CA ASP A 26 0.52 -10.80 5.86
C ASP A 26 1.97 -10.27 5.82
N ALA A 27 2.20 -9.17 5.13
CA ALA A 27 3.49 -8.56 4.88
C ALA A 27 3.37 -7.04 4.73
N SER A 28 4.51 -6.36 4.82
CA SER A 28 4.64 -4.96 4.43
C SER A 28 5.13 -4.86 2.99
N SER A 29 4.34 -4.25 2.12
CA SER A 29 4.67 -4.03 0.71
C SER A 29 5.91 -3.13 0.56
N GLU A 30 6.03 -2.09 1.39
CA GLU A 30 7.16 -1.17 1.38
C GLU A 30 8.47 -1.85 1.78
N LYS A 31 8.47 -2.64 2.86
CA LYS A 31 9.67 -3.39 3.31
C LYS A 31 10.10 -4.42 2.26
N THR A 32 9.14 -5.08 1.63
CA THR A 32 9.41 -6.06 0.59
C THR A 32 10.04 -5.41 -0.64
N LEU A 33 9.55 -4.24 -1.05
CA LEU A 33 10.13 -3.47 -2.15
C LEU A 33 11.54 -2.98 -1.82
N ALA A 34 11.77 -2.47 -0.61
CA ALA A 34 13.09 -2.04 -0.16
C ALA A 34 14.10 -3.19 -0.15
N ALA A 35 13.70 -4.36 0.33
CA ALA A 35 14.54 -5.55 0.33
C ALA A 35 14.89 -6.02 -1.10
N GLU A 36 13.94 -5.98 -2.03
CA GLU A 36 14.19 -6.35 -3.42
C GLU A 36 15.14 -5.39 -4.12
N LEU A 37 14.98 -4.08 -3.90
CA LEU A 37 15.91 -3.07 -4.38
C LEU A 37 17.33 -3.28 -3.84
N GLY A 38 17.47 -3.59 -2.54
CA GLY A 38 18.76 -3.87 -1.90
C GLY A 38 19.43 -5.13 -2.47
N LYS A 39 18.68 -6.19 -2.72
CA LYS A 39 19.21 -7.42 -3.33
C LYS A 39 19.73 -7.20 -4.75
N ARG A 40 19.00 -6.47 -5.56
CA ARG A 40 19.37 -6.24 -6.97
C ARG A 40 20.41 -5.16 -7.16
N ARG A 41 20.51 -4.23 -6.22
CA ARG A 41 21.43 -3.10 -6.24
C ARG A 41 22.05 -2.89 -4.85
N PRO A 42 23.00 -3.73 -4.42
CA PRO A 42 23.55 -3.71 -3.06
C PRO A 42 24.16 -2.36 -2.65
N TRP A 43 24.67 -1.59 -3.60
CA TRP A 43 25.21 -0.25 -3.34
C TRP A 43 24.17 0.73 -2.80
N ARG A 44 22.87 0.45 -3.02
CA ARG A 44 21.78 1.26 -2.50
C ARG A 44 21.56 1.10 -1.00
N ILE A 45 22.03 0.01 -0.42
CA ILE A 45 21.88 -0.24 1.03
C ILE A 45 22.56 0.86 1.83
N PRO A 46 23.86 1.15 1.65
CA PRO A 46 24.53 2.23 2.38
C PRO A 46 23.96 3.62 2.02
N VAL A 47 23.65 3.85 0.75
CA VAL A 47 23.07 5.13 0.29
C VAL A 47 21.67 5.34 0.90
N GLY A 48 20.84 4.31 0.92
CA GLY A 48 19.53 4.35 1.54
C GLY A 48 19.60 4.56 3.04
N ALA A 49 20.54 3.90 3.73
CA ALA A 49 20.76 4.08 5.17
C ALA A 49 21.16 5.52 5.50
N ILE A 50 22.10 6.10 4.76
CA ILE A 50 22.52 7.50 4.93
C ILE A 50 21.35 8.45 4.68
N SER A 51 20.65 8.29 3.56
CA SER A 51 19.51 9.14 3.20
C SER A 51 18.37 9.03 4.23
N TRP A 52 18.09 7.83 4.74
CA TRP A 52 17.12 7.62 5.79
C TRP A 52 17.53 8.32 7.09
N THR A 53 18.81 8.18 7.49
CA THR A 53 19.35 8.81 8.70
C THR A 53 19.28 10.33 8.63
N LEU A 54 19.65 10.91 7.49
CA LEU A 54 19.55 12.36 7.27
C LEU A 54 18.10 12.84 7.32
N GLY A 55 17.19 12.08 6.73
CA GLY A 55 15.74 12.34 6.80
C GLY A 55 15.20 12.25 8.22
N PHE A 56 15.64 11.25 8.99
CA PHE A 56 15.27 11.08 10.41
C PHE A 56 15.73 12.27 11.25
N VAL A 57 17.02 12.61 11.20
CA VAL A 57 17.58 13.74 11.94
C VAL A 57 16.92 15.05 11.52
N GLY A 58 16.73 15.29 10.22
CA GLY A 58 16.07 16.49 9.71
C GLY A 58 14.63 16.62 10.20
N ASN A 59 13.89 15.52 10.34
CA ASN A 59 12.54 15.51 10.88
C ASN A 59 12.53 15.80 12.41
N LEU A 60 13.48 15.24 13.15
CA LEU A 60 13.62 15.55 14.58
C LEU A 60 13.93 17.03 14.81
N LEU A 61 14.83 17.61 14.02
CA LEU A 61 15.16 19.04 14.12
C LEU A 61 13.98 19.95 13.78
N ARG A 62 13.01 19.45 12.99
CA ARG A 62 11.73 20.14 12.70
C ARG A 62 10.67 19.91 13.78
N GLY A 63 11.02 19.28 14.90
CA GLY A 63 10.12 19.03 16.02
C GLY A 63 9.13 17.88 15.82
N ARG A 64 9.36 16.97 14.87
CA ARG A 64 8.52 15.78 14.72
C ARG A 64 8.83 14.76 15.82
N ALA A 65 7.80 14.03 16.27
CA ALA A 65 7.98 12.92 17.18
C ALA A 65 8.88 11.83 16.57
N VAL A 66 9.62 11.11 17.41
CA VAL A 66 10.57 10.04 16.98
C VAL A 66 9.91 9.04 16.05
N TYR A 67 8.69 8.61 16.37
CA TYR A 67 7.93 7.67 15.55
C TYR A 67 7.66 8.20 14.13
N ASP A 68 7.23 9.45 14.02
CA ASP A 68 6.96 10.09 12.73
C ASP A 68 8.24 10.39 11.95
N ALA A 69 9.31 10.76 12.64
CA ALA A 69 10.62 10.98 12.04
C ALA A 69 11.19 9.69 11.42
N ALA A 70 10.97 8.55 12.07
CA ALA A 70 11.42 7.24 11.60
C ALA A 70 10.63 6.74 10.38
N ARG A 71 9.44 7.24 10.13
CA ARG A 71 8.61 6.86 8.97
C ARG A 71 8.99 7.57 7.66
N ASN A 72 10.15 8.23 7.62
CA ASN A 72 10.61 8.81 6.36
C ASN A 72 10.98 7.71 5.34
N ARG A 73 10.85 8.06 4.07
CA ARG A 73 11.13 7.16 2.94
C ARG A 73 12.50 7.44 2.29
N GLY A 74 13.45 7.97 3.05
CA GLY A 74 14.79 8.31 2.56
C GLY A 74 15.54 7.13 1.93
N HIS A 75 15.24 5.89 2.34
CA HIS A 75 15.81 4.68 1.76
C HIS A 75 15.43 4.44 0.29
N PHE A 76 14.40 5.11 -0.25
CA PHE A 76 14.07 5.12 -1.68
C PHE A 76 14.72 6.27 -2.45
N SER A 77 15.49 7.13 -1.80
CA SER A 77 16.20 8.23 -2.47
C SER A 77 17.09 7.72 -3.59
N PHE A 78 17.22 8.52 -4.64
CA PHE A 78 18.00 8.20 -5.85
C PHE A 78 17.47 6.98 -6.64
N ALA A 79 16.32 6.45 -6.33
CA ALA A 79 15.62 5.52 -7.21
C ALA A 79 14.79 6.29 -8.23
N SER A 80 14.99 6.01 -9.53
CA SER A 80 14.13 6.59 -10.54
C SER A 80 12.72 6.01 -10.42
N TRP A 81 11.69 6.80 -10.72
CA TRP A 81 10.31 6.34 -10.73
C TRP A 81 10.11 5.10 -11.61
N LYS A 82 10.75 5.08 -12.78
CA LYS A 82 10.71 3.95 -13.71
C LYS A 82 11.23 2.66 -13.09
N VAL A 83 12.29 2.72 -12.29
CA VAL A 83 12.85 1.56 -11.59
C VAL A 83 11.90 1.10 -10.48
N LEU A 84 11.38 2.03 -9.69
CA LEU A 84 10.43 1.70 -8.62
C LEU A 84 9.15 1.07 -9.18
N ASP A 85 8.60 1.63 -10.24
CA ASP A 85 7.41 1.12 -10.89
C ASP A 85 7.59 -0.29 -11.44
N SER A 86 8.67 -0.53 -12.19
CA SER A 86 8.95 -1.86 -12.75
C SER A 86 9.17 -2.93 -11.69
N TYR A 87 9.83 -2.59 -10.58
CA TYR A 87 10.05 -3.52 -9.49
C TYR A 87 8.78 -3.77 -8.69
N SER A 88 7.96 -2.75 -8.46
CA SER A 88 6.69 -2.90 -7.74
C SER A 88 5.71 -3.77 -8.52
N GLN A 89 5.61 -3.61 -9.83
CA GLN A 89 4.75 -4.45 -10.67
C GLN A 89 5.19 -5.91 -10.64
N ARG A 90 6.50 -6.18 -10.75
CA ARG A 90 7.03 -7.54 -10.65
C ARG A 90 6.77 -8.13 -9.27
N LEU A 91 7.06 -7.37 -8.23
CA LEU A 91 6.88 -7.78 -6.84
C LEU A 91 5.42 -8.10 -6.53
N ALA A 92 4.49 -7.29 -7.02
CA ALA A 92 3.06 -7.53 -6.86
C ALA A 92 2.65 -8.88 -7.43
N LYS A 93 3.14 -9.23 -8.63
CA LYS A 93 2.80 -10.50 -9.30
C LYS A 93 3.50 -11.70 -8.70
N GLU A 94 4.80 -11.60 -8.42
CA GLU A 94 5.64 -12.75 -8.06
C GLU A 94 5.62 -13.06 -6.55
N LYS A 95 5.44 -12.05 -5.69
CA LYS A 95 5.54 -12.21 -4.24
C LYS A 95 4.30 -11.79 -3.47
N LEU A 96 3.80 -10.58 -3.70
CA LEU A 96 2.70 -10.04 -2.89
C LEU A 96 1.38 -10.75 -3.15
N ALA A 97 1.11 -11.16 -4.39
CA ALA A 97 -0.10 -11.91 -4.71
C ALA A 97 -0.21 -13.23 -3.92
N GLN A 98 0.92 -13.86 -3.62
CA GLN A 98 0.98 -15.09 -2.82
C GLN A 98 0.86 -14.85 -1.31
N ARG A 99 1.01 -13.61 -0.87
CA ARG A 99 0.92 -13.19 0.54
C ARG A 99 -0.46 -12.65 0.92
N VAL A 100 -1.41 -12.67 -0.01
CA VAL A 100 -2.82 -12.40 0.29
C VAL A 100 -3.37 -13.58 1.09
N THR A 101 -3.84 -13.32 2.31
CA THR A 101 -4.34 -14.38 3.20
C THR A 101 -5.62 -15.01 2.65
N ASP A 102 -5.87 -16.27 2.99
CA ASP A 102 -7.09 -16.95 2.55
C ASP A 102 -8.35 -16.31 3.15
N GLU A 103 -8.25 -15.80 4.38
CA GLU A 103 -9.30 -15.02 5.01
C GLU A 103 -9.61 -13.74 4.23
N ALA A 104 -8.56 -13.01 3.79
CA ALA A 104 -8.73 -11.82 2.97
C ALA A 104 -9.40 -12.14 1.63
N LYS A 105 -8.99 -13.23 0.97
CA LYS A 105 -9.61 -13.69 -0.28
C LYS A 105 -11.09 -14.00 -0.08
N ALA A 106 -11.45 -14.74 0.96
CA ALA A 106 -12.83 -15.08 1.28
C ALA A 106 -13.68 -13.83 1.55
N LYS A 107 -13.16 -12.85 2.29
CA LYS A 107 -13.83 -11.57 2.54
C LYS A 107 -14.06 -10.77 1.26
N LEU A 108 -13.04 -10.67 0.41
CA LEU A 108 -13.14 -9.96 -0.87
C LEU A 108 -14.19 -10.59 -1.77
N GLU A 109 -14.21 -11.93 -1.87
CA GLU A 109 -15.17 -12.65 -2.68
C GLU A 109 -16.60 -12.48 -2.15
N TRP A 110 -16.80 -12.60 -0.84
CA TRP A 110 -18.09 -12.35 -0.23
C TRP A 110 -18.64 -10.95 -0.56
N HIS A 111 -17.81 -9.90 -0.43
CA HIS A 111 -18.23 -8.54 -0.78
C HIS A 111 -18.53 -8.39 -2.28
N ARG A 112 -17.76 -9.08 -3.13
CA ARG A 112 -17.98 -9.10 -4.58
C ARG A 112 -19.33 -9.74 -4.93
N GLU A 113 -19.67 -10.88 -4.32
CA GLU A 113 -20.93 -11.58 -4.50
C GLU A 113 -22.14 -10.74 -4.06
N GLN A 114 -21.96 -9.90 -3.03
CA GLN A 114 -22.99 -8.97 -2.57
C GLN A 114 -23.11 -7.71 -3.46
N GLY A 115 -22.30 -7.59 -4.51
CA GLY A 115 -22.30 -6.41 -5.37
C GLY A 115 -21.74 -5.14 -4.70
N HIS A 116 -20.98 -5.29 -3.62
CA HIS A 116 -20.35 -4.17 -2.96
C HIS A 116 -19.17 -3.63 -3.77
N ARG A 117 -18.98 -2.30 -3.71
CA ARG A 117 -17.79 -1.68 -4.28
C ARG A 117 -16.58 -1.94 -3.38
N LEU A 118 -15.52 -2.51 -3.93
CA LEU A 118 -14.27 -2.75 -3.21
C LEU A 118 -13.34 -1.54 -3.38
N VAL A 119 -12.82 -1.03 -2.27
CA VAL A 119 -11.89 0.10 -2.23
C VAL A 119 -10.65 -0.29 -1.44
N LEU A 120 -9.50 -0.22 -2.08
CA LEU A 120 -8.21 -0.42 -1.42
C LEU A 120 -7.73 0.91 -0.85
N VAL A 121 -7.41 0.91 0.43
CA VAL A 121 -6.81 2.04 1.14
C VAL A 121 -5.39 1.66 1.52
N THR A 122 -4.44 2.54 1.25
CA THR A 122 -3.04 2.35 1.64
C THR A 122 -2.49 3.66 2.20
N ALA A 123 -1.68 3.53 3.21
CA ALA A 123 -1.05 4.67 3.86
C ALA A 123 0.26 5.08 3.16
#